data_2a27703854821513d366d7e2b2286efd
#
_entry.id   2a27703854821513d366d7e2b2286efd
#
_cell.length_a   1.000
_cell.length_b   1.000
_cell.length_c   1.000
_cell.angle_alpha   90.00
_cell.angle_beta   90.00
_cell.angle_gamma   90.00
#
_symmetry.space_group_name_H-M   'P 1'
#
loop_
_entity.id
_entity.type
_entity.pdbx_description
1 polymer ?
#
loop_
_entity_poly.entity_id
_entity_poly.type
_entity_poly.pdbx_seq_one_letter_code
_entity_poly.pdbx_strand_id
1 'polypeptide(L)'
;AMFVAMDINTIIEDRKMSQVQKIGQGVAVFAITSLLLSGCSQVIKTGANVALGFTEKHIVPPILAMEDAEMVCNSGNSLTPAIMATKDMGADPTRVAVLMYSAAGICAEEKALDAELRYLRAAKAGQVGEAQDARIQQKRWAALAAQRQYTGYQLFQHRWEKKYRKPLGEGCPKMNSDIDQTVYMLGMLSGLQAMTNDINSGGAVHVPKDIAAIVERGMTCLNNEKFWGAPEATRAVIWTLLPGAGDGKPDPYQTLKQSMHIGENKGVRLSHALYAVAAQASGEDAKIRDALKAFSHARSDEKPVNPQFKLIDAMAASMVQGISDRYWTEHTGVRTGDQQRFWDEQDNSSELDDLFNEDTAAQL
;
A
#
# COMPACT_ATOMS: atom_id res chain seq x y z
N ALA A 1 31.15 -4.99 94.23
CA ALA A 1 30.77 -4.08 93.15
C ALA A 1 31.87 -4.11 92.12
N MET A 2 31.66 -4.81 91.05
CA MET A 2 32.60 -4.96 89.94
C MET A 2 31.95 -4.35 88.69
N PHE A 3 32.33 -3.13 88.34
CA PHE A 3 31.88 -2.47 87.12
C PHE A 3 32.64 -3.07 85.94
N VAL A 4 31.89 -3.73 85.04
CA VAL A 4 32.43 -4.08 83.69
C VAL A 4 32.23 -2.85 82.81
N ALA A 5 33.33 -2.21 82.44
CA ALA A 5 33.35 -1.18 81.42
C ALA A 5 33.18 -1.89 80.07
N MET A 6 31.99 -1.84 79.52
CA MET A 6 31.74 -2.25 78.16
C MET A 6 32.29 -1.17 77.22
N ASP A 7 33.22 -1.56 76.35
CA ASP A 7 33.91 -0.67 75.44
C ASP A 7 32.93 -0.16 74.35
N ILE A 8 32.62 1.14 74.40
CA ILE A 8 31.71 1.86 73.50
C ILE A 8 32.21 1.77 72.02
N ASN A 9 33.50 1.56 71.81
CA ASN A 9 34.07 1.44 70.46
C ASN A 9 33.63 0.14 69.76
N THR A 10 33.47 -0.95 70.47
CA THR A 10 33.01 -2.24 69.90
C THR A 10 31.56 -2.14 69.41
N ILE A 11 30.70 -1.40 70.13
CA ILE A 11 29.29 -1.17 69.72
C ILE A 11 29.16 -0.30 68.49
N ILE A 12 30.06 0.67 68.32
CA ILE A 12 30.08 1.58 67.19
C ILE A 12 30.59 0.85 65.92
N GLU A 13 31.58 -0.02 66.02
CA GLU A 13 32.10 -0.82 64.90
C GLU A 13 31.08 -1.84 64.43
N ASP A 14 30.40 -2.55 65.34
CA ASP A 14 29.32 -3.51 65.00
C ASP A 14 28.13 -2.81 64.31
N ARG A 15 27.76 -1.59 64.74
CA ARG A 15 26.70 -0.83 64.07
C ARG A 15 27.13 -0.36 62.69
N LYS A 16 28.38 0.03 62.48
CA LYS A 16 28.88 0.43 61.17
C LYS A 16 28.97 -0.73 60.22
N MET A 17 29.44 -1.90 60.66
CA MET A 17 29.47 -3.14 59.83
C MET A 17 28.06 -3.59 59.47
N SER A 18 27.11 -3.58 60.36
CA SER A 18 25.71 -3.93 60.11
C SER A 18 25.03 -2.96 59.12
N GLN A 19 25.35 -1.66 59.14
CA GLN A 19 24.83 -0.71 58.16
C GLN A 19 25.47 -0.85 56.78
N VAL A 20 26.77 -1.07 56.68
CA VAL A 20 27.47 -1.32 55.41
C VAL A 20 26.98 -2.62 54.76
N GLN A 21 26.72 -3.67 55.56
CA GLN A 21 26.21 -4.94 55.06
C GLN A 21 24.75 -4.85 54.58
N LYS A 22 23.88 -4.02 55.20
CA LYS A 22 22.52 -3.72 54.77
C LYS A 22 22.48 -2.87 53.50
N ILE A 23 23.41 -1.92 53.36
CA ILE A 23 23.54 -1.08 52.15
C ILE A 23 24.05 -1.97 50.98
N GLY A 24 25.05 -2.82 51.24
CA GLY A 24 25.54 -3.78 50.22
C GLY A 24 24.46 -4.77 49.75
N GLN A 25 23.63 -5.29 50.64
CA GLN A 25 22.50 -6.16 50.28
C GLN A 25 21.41 -5.41 49.54
N GLY A 26 21.10 -4.16 49.89
CA GLY A 26 20.13 -3.32 49.15
C GLY A 26 20.59 -3.00 47.76
N VAL A 27 21.88 -2.66 47.54
CA VAL A 27 22.47 -2.39 46.22
C VAL A 27 22.51 -3.65 45.37
N ALA A 28 22.86 -4.82 45.95
CA ALA A 28 22.88 -6.09 45.22
C ALA A 28 21.47 -6.52 44.79
N VAL A 29 20.44 -6.37 45.61
CA VAL A 29 19.05 -6.67 45.26
C VAL A 29 18.54 -5.70 44.20
N PHE A 30 18.88 -4.43 44.25
CA PHE A 30 18.50 -3.44 43.24
C PHE A 30 19.19 -3.68 41.90
N ALA A 31 20.45 -4.11 41.92
CA ALA A 31 21.20 -4.48 40.71
C ALA A 31 20.64 -5.76 40.06
N ILE A 32 20.26 -6.76 40.84
CA ILE A 32 19.68 -8.02 40.37
C ILE A 32 18.27 -7.78 39.79
N THR A 33 17.43 -6.96 40.45
CA THR A 33 16.11 -6.61 39.94
C THR A 33 16.19 -5.79 38.68
N SER A 34 17.16 -4.86 38.54
CA SER A 34 17.39 -4.09 37.32
C SER A 34 17.88 -4.97 36.15
N LEU A 35 18.70 -5.95 36.42
CA LEU A 35 19.20 -6.92 35.43
C LEU A 35 18.08 -7.89 34.98
N LEU A 36 17.17 -8.30 35.87
CA LEU A 36 16.01 -9.14 35.51
C LEU A 36 14.99 -8.37 34.67
N LEU A 37 14.73 -7.08 34.97
CA LEU A 37 13.83 -6.24 34.21
C LEU A 37 14.38 -5.91 32.82
N SER A 38 15.67 -5.67 32.70
CA SER A 38 16.33 -5.47 31.39
C SER A 38 16.41 -6.78 30.59
N GLY A 39 16.56 -7.91 31.23
CA GLY A 39 16.52 -9.23 30.58
C GLY A 39 15.16 -9.54 29.96
N CYS A 40 14.05 -9.25 30.64
CA CYS A 40 12.71 -9.45 30.10
C CYS A 40 12.43 -8.58 28.89
N SER A 41 12.85 -7.31 28.88
CA SER A 41 12.66 -6.42 27.74
C SER A 41 13.45 -6.88 26.50
N GLN A 42 14.65 -7.40 26.67
CA GLN A 42 15.47 -7.96 25.59
C GLN A 42 14.87 -9.26 25.01
N VAL A 43 14.33 -10.13 25.85
CA VAL A 43 13.66 -11.37 25.43
C VAL A 43 12.40 -11.05 24.64
N ILE A 44 11.57 -10.10 25.11
CA ILE A 44 10.36 -9.65 24.43
C ILE A 44 10.70 -9.03 23.07
N LYS A 45 11.69 -8.14 23.03
CA LYS A 45 12.15 -7.51 21.78
C LYS A 45 12.67 -8.56 20.79
N THR A 46 13.47 -9.52 21.26
CA THR A 46 14.00 -10.58 20.41
C THR A 46 12.87 -11.45 19.87
N GLY A 47 11.91 -11.85 20.71
CA GLY A 47 10.74 -12.61 20.30
C GLY A 47 9.89 -11.87 19.26
N ALA A 48 9.64 -10.58 19.45
CA ALA A 48 8.91 -9.76 18.50
C ALA A 48 9.66 -9.63 17.15
N ASN A 49 10.98 -9.43 17.16
CA ASN A 49 11.78 -9.38 15.93
C ASN A 49 11.81 -10.74 15.20
N VAL A 50 11.87 -11.84 15.92
CA VAL A 50 11.79 -13.20 15.33
C VAL A 50 10.43 -13.41 14.67
N ALA A 51 9.33 -13.03 15.34
CA ALA A 51 7.99 -13.13 14.78
C ALA A 51 7.82 -12.28 13.52
N LEU A 52 8.34 -11.03 13.50
CA LEU A 52 8.32 -10.19 12.30
C LEU A 52 9.17 -10.78 11.18
N GLY A 53 10.37 -11.27 11.46
CA GLY A 53 11.23 -11.93 10.48
C GLY A 53 10.60 -13.20 9.92
N PHE A 54 9.88 -13.96 10.74
CA PHE A 54 9.08 -15.11 10.28
C PHE A 54 7.96 -14.66 9.35
N THR A 55 7.23 -13.60 9.70
CA THR A 55 6.16 -13.03 8.88
C THR A 55 6.70 -12.60 7.51
N GLU A 56 7.82 -11.88 7.47
CA GLU A 56 8.42 -11.42 6.22
C GLU A 56 8.85 -12.58 5.31
N LYS A 57 9.40 -13.63 5.90
CA LYS A 57 9.95 -14.76 5.13
C LYS A 57 8.90 -15.80 4.74
N HIS A 58 7.91 -16.04 5.59
CA HIS A 58 7.00 -17.16 5.45
C HIS A 58 5.53 -16.79 5.23
N ILE A 59 5.13 -15.55 5.51
CA ILE A 59 3.75 -15.09 5.36
C ILE A 59 3.63 -14.13 4.17
N VAL A 60 4.56 -13.20 3.99
CA VAL A 60 4.51 -12.23 2.87
C VAL A 60 4.52 -12.91 1.50
N PRO A 61 5.40 -13.89 1.18
CA PRO A 61 5.38 -14.51 -0.14
C PRO A 61 4.07 -15.24 -0.48
N PRO A 62 3.46 -16.05 0.40
CA PRO A 62 2.13 -16.60 0.16
C PRO A 62 1.04 -15.54 -0.08
N ILE A 63 1.08 -14.41 0.64
CA ILE A 63 0.13 -13.31 0.43
C ILE A 63 0.32 -12.71 -0.97
N LEU A 64 1.54 -12.49 -1.42
CA LEU A 64 1.81 -11.99 -2.78
C LEU A 64 1.37 -12.97 -3.88
N ALA A 65 1.31 -14.26 -3.57
CA ALA A 65 0.84 -15.31 -4.48
C ALA A 65 -0.70 -15.49 -4.46
N MET A 66 -1.45 -14.78 -3.62
CA MET A 66 -2.92 -14.82 -3.59
C MET A 66 -3.51 -13.97 -4.71
N GLU A 67 -4.65 -14.41 -5.25
CA GLU A 67 -5.43 -13.64 -6.23
C GLU A 67 -6.53 -12.79 -5.56
N ASP A 68 -6.90 -13.11 -4.31
CA ASP A 68 -7.99 -12.49 -3.59
C ASP A 68 -7.54 -11.18 -2.91
N ALA A 69 -7.66 -10.07 -3.63
CA ALA A 69 -7.32 -8.73 -3.14
C ALA A 69 -8.21 -8.30 -1.96
N GLU A 70 -9.47 -8.74 -1.92
CA GLU A 70 -10.39 -8.43 -0.82
C GLU A 70 -9.95 -9.12 0.49
N MET A 71 -9.59 -10.41 0.43
CA MET A 71 -9.05 -11.12 1.59
C MET A 71 -7.78 -10.45 2.11
N VAL A 72 -6.90 -10.01 1.21
CA VAL A 72 -5.65 -9.32 1.58
C VAL A 72 -5.94 -7.96 2.21
N CYS A 73 -6.88 -7.18 1.68
CA CYS A 73 -7.23 -5.89 2.29
C CYS A 73 -7.89 -6.06 3.66
N ASN A 74 -8.73 -7.09 3.85
CA ASN A 74 -9.31 -7.42 5.15
C ASN A 74 -8.24 -7.88 6.16
N SER A 75 -7.24 -8.62 5.70
CA SER A 75 -6.06 -8.96 6.51
C SER A 75 -5.28 -7.70 6.93
N GLY A 76 -5.10 -6.75 6.02
CA GLY A 76 -4.52 -5.44 6.32
C GLY A 76 -5.30 -4.70 7.41
N ASN A 77 -6.62 -4.66 7.33
CA ASN A 77 -7.47 -4.04 8.34
C ASN A 77 -7.33 -4.70 9.72
N SER A 78 -7.26 -6.02 9.77
CA SER A 78 -7.31 -6.79 11.01
C SER A 78 -5.93 -6.90 11.69
N LEU A 79 -4.86 -7.09 10.91
CA LEU A 79 -3.53 -7.40 11.43
C LEU A 79 -2.66 -6.16 11.68
N THR A 80 -2.93 -5.04 11.01
CA THR A 80 -2.12 -3.83 11.15
C THR A 80 -1.99 -3.38 12.62
N PRO A 81 -3.06 -3.31 13.44
CA PRO A 81 -2.93 -2.92 14.84
C PRO A 81 -2.02 -3.85 15.65
N ALA A 82 -2.13 -5.17 15.44
CA ALA A 82 -1.30 -6.14 16.13
C ALA A 82 0.18 -6.05 15.73
N ILE A 83 0.44 -5.85 14.42
CA ILE A 83 1.80 -5.65 13.90
C ILE A 83 2.39 -4.36 14.47
N MET A 84 1.64 -3.27 14.51
CA MET A 84 2.10 -2.00 15.06
C MET A 84 2.37 -2.08 16.56
N ALA A 85 1.63 -2.87 17.33
CA ALA A 85 1.87 -3.08 18.76
C ALA A 85 3.25 -3.69 19.06
N THR A 86 3.89 -4.39 18.10
CA THR A 86 5.25 -4.91 18.28
C THR A 86 6.29 -3.80 18.44
N LYS A 87 5.99 -2.57 18.02
CA LYS A 87 6.84 -1.40 18.23
C LYS A 87 7.02 -1.09 19.72
N ASP A 88 5.96 -1.25 20.51
CA ASP A 88 6.00 -1.06 21.98
C ASP A 88 6.85 -2.11 22.66
N MET A 89 7.06 -3.26 22.01
CA MET A 89 7.98 -4.30 22.42
C MET A 89 9.43 -4.04 21.96
N GLY A 90 9.71 -2.89 21.35
CA GLY A 90 11.02 -2.50 20.86
C GLY A 90 11.43 -3.14 19.54
N ALA A 91 10.52 -3.78 18.80
CA ALA A 91 10.76 -4.30 17.46
C ALA A 91 10.53 -3.23 16.38
N ASP A 92 11.00 -3.48 15.16
CA ASP A 92 10.74 -2.62 14.01
C ASP A 92 9.75 -3.28 13.04
N PRO A 93 8.45 -2.96 13.13
CA PRO A 93 7.43 -3.56 12.26
C PRO A 93 7.37 -2.94 10.87
N THR A 94 8.18 -1.94 10.55
CA THR A 94 7.95 -1.05 9.40
C THR A 94 7.76 -1.78 8.09
N ARG A 95 8.58 -2.79 7.76
CA ARG A 95 8.47 -3.52 6.48
C ARG A 95 7.12 -4.19 6.31
N VAL A 96 6.67 -4.90 7.34
CA VAL A 96 5.35 -5.56 7.33
C VAL A 96 4.23 -4.53 7.40
N ALA A 97 4.37 -3.51 8.25
CA ALA A 97 3.36 -2.45 8.42
C ALA A 97 3.10 -1.68 7.12
N VAL A 98 4.13 -1.36 6.33
CA VAL A 98 3.97 -0.71 5.02
C VAL A 98 3.07 -1.54 4.11
N LEU A 99 3.32 -2.85 4.02
CA LEU A 99 2.51 -3.76 3.21
C LEU A 99 1.06 -3.84 3.72
N MET A 100 0.89 -3.91 5.03
CA MET A 100 -0.45 -4.01 5.65
C MET A 100 -1.25 -2.73 5.53
N TYR A 101 -0.64 -1.55 5.71
CA TYR A 101 -1.31 -0.27 5.48
C TYR A 101 -1.69 -0.06 4.03
N SER A 102 -0.82 -0.44 3.08
CA SER A 102 -1.14 -0.41 1.65
C SER A 102 -2.33 -1.31 1.33
N ALA A 103 -2.33 -2.54 1.84
CA ALA A 103 -3.46 -3.46 1.69
C ALA A 103 -4.75 -2.90 2.31
N ALA A 104 -4.70 -2.38 3.54
CA ALA A 104 -5.84 -1.78 4.22
C ALA A 104 -6.42 -0.55 3.47
N GLY A 105 -5.60 0.13 2.65
CA GLY A 105 -6.04 1.22 1.77
C GLY A 105 -7.02 0.74 0.71
N ILE A 106 -6.78 -0.43 0.10
CA ILE A 106 -7.56 -0.98 -1.01
C ILE A 106 -9.04 -1.09 -0.65
N CYS A 107 -9.39 -1.66 0.53
CA CYS A 107 -10.79 -1.77 0.95
C CYS A 107 -11.50 -0.41 1.05
N ALA A 108 -10.79 0.65 1.41
CA ALA A 108 -11.37 1.98 1.47
C ALA A 108 -11.51 2.59 0.08
N GLU A 109 -10.59 2.32 -0.84
CA GLU A 109 -10.66 2.74 -2.25
C GLU A 109 -11.86 2.11 -2.96
N GLU A 110 -12.11 0.82 -2.76
CA GLU A 110 -13.28 0.12 -3.32
C GLU A 110 -14.59 0.75 -2.85
N LYS A 111 -14.71 1.05 -1.55
CA LYS A 111 -15.89 1.74 -1.01
C LYS A 111 -16.02 3.17 -1.53
N ALA A 112 -14.91 3.86 -1.76
CA ALA A 112 -14.91 5.19 -2.37
C ALA A 112 -15.42 5.11 -3.82
N LEU A 113 -14.97 4.12 -4.59
CA LEU A 113 -15.43 3.87 -5.95
C LEU A 113 -16.94 3.57 -5.98
N ASP A 114 -17.43 2.68 -5.13
CA ASP A 114 -18.86 2.36 -5.06
C ASP A 114 -19.70 3.59 -4.80
N ALA A 115 -19.29 4.44 -3.88
CA ALA A 115 -19.97 5.71 -3.60
C ALA A 115 -19.87 6.68 -4.79
N GLU A 116 -18.74 6.73 -5.51
CA GLU A 116 -18.58 7.53 -6.71
C GLU A 116 -19.50 7.09 -7.83
N LEU A 117 -19.59 5.78 -8.11
CA LEU A 117 -20.49 5.25 -9.14
C LEU A 117 -21.96 5.52 -8.79
N ARG A 118 -22.32 5.47 -7.50
CA ARG A 118 -23.65 5.88 -7.02
C ARG A 118 -23.89 7.36 -7.26
N TYR A 119 -22.90 8.20 -6.96
CA TYR A 119 -22.96 9.63 -7.24
C TYR A 119 -23.20 9.91 -8.73
N LEU A 120 -22.44 9.29 -9.63
CA LEU A 120 -22.55 9.50 -11.07
C LEU A 120 -23.95 9.16 -11.59
N ARG A 121 -24.53 8.04 -11.16
CA ARG A 121 -25.88 7.63 -11.53
C ARG A 121 -26.95 8.59 -10.98
N ALA A 122 -26.85 8.94 -9.70
CA ALA A 122 -27.82 9.84 -9.07
C ALA A 122 -27.78 11.25 -9.67
N ALA A 123 -26.57 11.75 -9.96
CA ALA A 123 -26.39 13.05 -10.63
C ALA A 123 -26.99 13.06 -12.04
N LYS A 124 -26.77 12.01 -12.83
CA LYS A 124 -27.34 11.85 -14.18
C LYS A 124 -28.87 11.73 -14.13
N ALA A 125 -29.43 11.12 -13.10
CA ALA A 125 -30.86 10.98 -12.88
C ALA A 125 -31.53 12.21 -12.23
N GLY A 126 -30.77 13.28 -11.93
CA GLY A 126 -31.31 14.48 -11.27
C GLY A 126 -31.68 14.28 -9.80
N GLN A 127 -31.23 13.20 -9.16
CA GLN A 127 -31.50 12.86 -7.76
C GLN A 127 -30.52 13.59 -6.82
N VAL A 128 -30.75 14.89 -6.61
CA VAL A 128 -29.81 15.81 -5.94
C VAL A 128 -29.43 15.32 -4.53
N GLY A 129 -30.40 14.90 -3.72
CA GLY A 129 -30.13 14.43 -2.35
C GLY A 129 -29.26 13.18 -2.31
N GLU A 130 -29.57 12.21 -3.16
CA GLU A 130 -28.76 10.97 -3.29
C GLU A 130 -27.36 11.25 -3.82
N ALA A 131 -27.25 12.13 -4.83
CA ALA A 131 -25.94 12.54 -5.37
C ALA A 131 -25.07 13.22 -4.31
N GLN A 132 -25.64 14.11 -3.51
CA GLN A 132 -24.91 14.77 -2.42
C GLN A 132 -24.45 13.78 -1.35
N ASP A 133 -25.32 12.87 -0.92
CA ASP A 133 -24.99 11.84 0.09
C ASP A 133 -23.89 10.92 -0.42
N ALA A 134 -24.03 10.41 -1.64
CA ALA A 134 -23.03 9.55 -2.28
C ALA A 134 -21.66 10.27 -2.42
N ARG A 135 -21.65 11.56 -2.79
CA ARG A 135 -20.41 12.35 -2.87
C ARG A 135 -19.74 12.55 -1.51
N ILE A 136 -20.53 12.74 -0.44
CA ILE A 136 -20.01 12.84 0.92
C ILE A 136 -19.39 11.49 1.33
N GLN A 137 -20.05 10.38 1.05
CA GLN A 137 -19.49 9.05 1.34
C GLN A 137 -18.22 8.77 0.58
N GLN A 138 -18.17 9.09 -0.72
CA GLN A 138 -16.96 8.95 -1.53
C GLN A 138 -15.79 9.69 -0.87
N LYS A 139 -15.98 10.97 -0.51
CA LYS A 139 -14.91 11.77 0.13
C LYS A 139 -14.44 11.19 1.45
N ARG A 140 -15.36 10.67 2.28
CA ARG A 140 -15.01 10.03 3.56
C ARG A 140 -14.17 8.77 3.38
N TRP A 141 -14.54 7.92 2.42
CA TRP A 141 -13.78 6.71 2.13
C TRP A 141 -12.43 7.02 1.47
N ALA A 142 -12.38 8.00 0.59
CA ALA A 142 -11.12 8.47 -0.01
C ALA A 142 -10.18 9.04 1.07
N ALA A 143 -10.68 9.81 2.03
CA ALA A 143 -9.89 10.30 3.16
C ALA A 143 -9.33 9.15 4.01
N LEU A 144 -10.12 8.11 4.28
CA LEU A 144 -9.65 6.95 5.03
C LEU A 144 -8.57 6.18 4.25
N ALA A 145 -8.74 6.00 2.94
CA ALA A 145 -7.72 5.39 2.08
C ALA A 145 -6.41 6.21 2.13
N ALA A 146 -6.51 7.53 1.91
CA ALA A 146 -5.38 8.44 1.99
C ALA A 146 -4.66 8.37 3.34
N GLN A 147 -5.39 8.37 4.44
CA GLN A 147 -4.81 8.30 5.78
C GLN A 147 -4.02 7.01 6.01
N ARG A 148 -4.57 5.86 5.62
CA ARG A 148 -3.91 4.56 5.76
C ARG A 148 -2.64 4.49 4.93
N GLN A 149 -2.74 4.83 3.66
CA GLN A 149 -1.62 4.81 2.72
C GLN A 149 -0.54 5.82 3.10
N TYR A 150 -0.92 7.01 3.55
CA TYR A 150 0.03 8.02 4.01
C TYR A 150 0.75 7.59 5.28
N THR A 151 0.04 6.96 6.23
CA THR A 151 0.67 6.38 7.43
C THR A 151 1.73 5.33 7.04
N GLY A 152 1.40 4.44 6.11
CA GLY A 152 2.35 3.46 5.57
C GLY A 152 3.56 4.13 4.90
N TYR A 153 3.32 5.15 4.09
CA TYR A 153 4.38 5.94 3.44
C TYR A 153 5.30 6.64 4.46
N GLN A 154 4.75 7.27 5.49
CA GLN A 154 5.54 7.94 6.53
C GLN A 154 6.42 6.96 7.31
N LEU A 155 5.91 5.77 7.66
CA LEU A 155 6.71 4.72 8.28
C LEU A 155 7.85 4.27 7.36
N PHE A 156 7.55 4.06 6.08
CA PHE A 156 8.52 3.73 5.06
C PHE A 156 9.59 4.82 4.94
N GLN A 157 9.20 6.07 4.71
CA GLN A 157 10.11 7.21 4.56
C GLN A 157 11.03 7.34 5.77
N HIS A 158 10.47 7.38 6.98
CA HIS A 158 11.26 7.51 8.21
C HIS A 158 12.29 6.40 8.37
N ARG A 159 11.92 5.14 8.10
CA ARG A 159 12.84 4.01 8.17
C ARG A 159 13.98 4.13 7.16
N TRP A 160 13.66 4.44 5.90
CA TRP A 160 14.66 4.53 4.84
C TRP A 160 15.62 5.69 5.06
N GLU A 161 15.11 6.88 5.37
CA GLU A 161 15.95 8.05 5.68
C GLU A 161 16.87 7.80 6.87
N LYS A 162 16.36 7.17 7.92
CA LYS A 162 17.17 6.79 9.09
C LYS A 162 18.23 5.76 8.75
N LYS A 163 17.89 4.71 7.97
CA LYS A 163 18.79 3.62 7.60
C LYS A 163 19.91 4.08 6.69
N TYR A 164 19.58 4.88 5.69
CA TYR A 164 20.51 5.29 4.63
C TYR A 164 21.07 6.69 4.82
N ARG A 165 20.61 7.44 5.81
CA ARG A 165 21.03 8.81 6.16
C ARG A 165 20.95 9.78 4.98
N LYS A 166 19.93 9.65 4.16
CA LYS A 166 19.60 10.50 3.01
C LYS A 166 18.10 10.68 2.92
N PRO A 167 17.64 11.86 2.49
CA PRO A 167 16.23 12.05 2.16
C PRO A 167 15.77 11.06 1.09
N LEU A 168 14.52 10.64 1.19
CA LEU A 168 13.94 9.74 0.22
C LEU A 168 13.89 10.42 -1.16
N GLY A 169 14.29 9.70 -2.21
CA GLY A 169 14.41 10.25 -3.57
C GLY A 169 15.73 10.98 -3.85
N GLU A 170 16.63 11.09 -2.88
CA GLU A 170 17.99 11.61 -3.08
C GLU A 170 19.03 10.49 -3.16
N GLY A 171 19.31 10.08 -4.39
CA GLY A 171 20.19 8.94 -4.67
C GLY A 171 19.53 7.60 -4.35
N CYS A 172 20.21 6.52 -4.73
CA CYS A 172 19.69 5.17 -4.59
C CYS A 172 20.24 4.49 -3.34
N PRO A 173 19.39 4.02 -2.43
CA PRO A 173 19.81 3.21 -1.30
C PRO A 173 20.31 1.84 -1.79
N LYS A 174 21.35 1.31 -1.15
CA LYS A 174 21.83 -0.05 -1.43
C LYS A 174 20.89 -1.06 -0.77
N MET A 175 19.95 -1.59 -1.53
CA MET A 175 18.99 -2.61 -1.08
C MET A 175 19.47 -4.00 -1.49
N ASN A 176 19.86 -4.82 -0.52
CA ASN A 176 20.48 -6.13 -0.76
C ASN A 176 19.49 -7.30 -0.78
N SER A 177 18.24 -7.08 -0.35
CA SER A 177 17.21 -8.12 -0.30
C SER A 177 16.01 -7.79 -1.17
N ASP A 178 15.37 -8.83 -1.72
CA ASP A 178 14.17 -8.69 -2.53
C ASP A 178 13.01 -8.06 -1.75
N ILE A 179 12.90 -8.39 -0.47
CA ILE A 179 11.88 -7.80 0.40
C ILE A 179 12.09 -6.30 0.60
N ASP A 180 13.34 -5.84 0.78
CA ASP A 180 13.64 -4.41 0.91
C ASP A 180 13.29 -3.66 -0.39
N GLN A 181 13.60 -4.23 -1.57
CA GLN A 181 13.26 -3.65 -2.87
C GLN A 181 11.75 -3.61 -3.11
N THR A 182 11.04 -4.69 -2.74
CA THR A 182 9.57 -4.77 -2.86
C THR A 182 8.90 -3.76 -1.93
N VAL A 183 9.32 -3.68 -0.68
CA VAL A 183 8.79 -2.69 0.28
C VAL A 183 9.11 -1.27 -0.16
N TYR A 184 10.28 -1.04 -0.77
CA TYR A 184 10.64 0.26 -1.34
C TYR A 184 9.67 0.66 -2.47
N MET A 185 9.42 -0.25 -3.43
CA MET A 185 8.49 0.00 -4.52
C MET A 185 7.06 0.26 -4.01
N LEU A 186 6.56 -0.63 -3.15
CA LEU A 186 5.18 -0.52 -2.63
C LEU A 186 5.02 0.68 -1.70
N GLY A 187 6.04 1.05 -0.92
CA GLY A 187 6.05 2.27 -0.11
C GLY A 187 5.96 3.53 -0.96
N MET A 188 6.71 3.59 -2.07
CA MET A 188 6.62 4.69 -3.04
C MET A 188 5.24 4.79 -3.69
N LEU A 189 4.70 3.67 -4.15
CA LEU A 189 3.35 3.62 -4.74
C LEU A 189 2.27 4.02 -3.72
N SER A 190 2.41 3.58 -2.47
CA SER A 190 1.49 3.96 -1.38
C SER A 190 1.47 5.48 -1.15
N GLY A 191 2.62 6.15 -1.28
CA GLY A 191 2.69 7.62 -1.23
C GLY A 191 1.91 8.30 -2.36
N LEU A 192 2.01 7.80 -3.60
CA LEU A 192 1.23 8.31 -4.73
C LEU A 192 -0.26 8.05 -4.57
N GLN A 193 -0.63 6.87 -4.14
CA GLN A 193 -2.03 6.53 -3.86
C GLN A 193 -2.62 7.41 -2.76
N ALA A 194 -1.86 7.64 -1.69
CA ALA A 194 -2.27 8.54 -0.62
C ALA A 194 -2.53 9.95 -1.14
N MET A 195 -1.65 10.49 -1.98
CA MET A 195 -1.81 11.82 -2.58
C MET A 195 -3.06 11.87 -3.48
N THR A 196 -3.27 10.86 -4.32
CA THR A 196 -4.43 10.78 -5.21
C THR A 196 -5.74 10.70 -4.41
N ASN A 197 -5.78 9.84 -3.39
CA ASN A 197 -6.96 9.70 -2.54
C ASN A 197 -7.22 10.95 -1.68
N ASP A 198 -6.18 11.66 -1.26
CA ASP A 198 -6.35 12.93 -0.57
C ASP A 198 -6.96 14.00 -1.49
N ILE A 199 -6.52 14.11 -2.74
CA ILE A 199 -7.16 14.97 -3.75
C ILE A 199 -8.63 14.61 -3.91
N ASN A 200 -8.97 13.33 -4.02
CA ASN A 200 -10.34 12.85 -4.14
C ASN A 200 -11.19 13.12 -2.88
N SER A 201 -10.57 13.17 -1.72
CA SER A 201 -11.22 13.55 -0.44
C SER A 201 -11.51 15.05 -0.35
N GLY A 202 -10.87 15.86 -1.19
CA GLY A 202 -10.86 17.32 -1.11
C GLY A 202 -9.75 17.88 -0.21
N GLY A 203 -8.66 17.13 -0.02
CA GLY A 203 -7.49 17.54 0.76
C GLY A 203 -7.65 17.34 2.28
N ALA A 204 -8.51 16.42 2.70
CA ALA A 204 -8.86 16.24 4.11
C ALA A 204 -7.70 15.71 4.98
N VAL A 205 -6.71 15.04 4.39
CA VAL A 205 -5.57 14.44 5.09
C VAL A 205 -4.31 15.31 5.01
N HIS A 206 -4.29 16.26 4.08
CA HIS A 206 -3.15 17.15 3.82
C HIS A 206 -1.87 16.41 3.41
N VAL A 207 -2.00 15.42 2.54
CA VAL A 207 -0.85 14.68 2.00
C VAL A 207 0.03 15.61 1.17
N PRO A 208 1.36 15.67 1.44
CA PRO A 208 2.26 16.55 0.70
C PRO A 208 2.31 16.22 -0.79
N LYS A 209 2.24 17.23 -1.65
CA LYS A 209 2.23 17.04 -3.11
C LYS A 209 3.62 16.79 -3.70
N ASP A 210 4.67 17.09 -2.99
CA ASP A 210 6.07 16.82 -3.38
C ASP A 210 6.41 15.31 -3.36
N ILE A 211 5.56 14.49 -2.75
CA ILE A 211 5.68 13.02 -2.79
C ILE A 211 5.82 12.53 -4.24
N ALA A 212 5.08 13.09 -5.19
CA ALA A 212 5.19 12.69 -6.58
C ALA A 212 6.61 12.90 -7.15
N ALA A 213 7.25 14.02 -6.84
CA ALA A 213 8.62 14.29 -7.27
C ALA A 213 9.64 13.36 -6.57
N ILE A 214 9.40 13.05 -5.30
CA ILE A 214 10.21 12.08 -4.54
C ILE A 214 10.11 10.69 -5.19
N VAL A 215 8.90 10.25 -5.51
CA VAL A 215 8.63 8.95 -6.13
C VAL A 215 9.24 8.87 -7.54
N GLU A 216 9.10 9.92 -8.35
CA GLU A 216 9.70 9.97 -9.70
C GLU A 216 11.21 9.70 -9.64
N ARG A 217 11.92 10.38 -8.73
CA ARG A 217 13.36 10.16 -8.55
C ARG A 217 13.65 8.80 -7.92
N GLY A 218 12.88 8.39 -6.91
CA GLY A 218 13.10 7.14 -6.18
C GLY A 218 12.90 5.90 -7.05
N MET A 219 11.98 5.93 -8.00
CA MET A 219 11.74 4.80 -8.91
C MET A 219 12.93 4.49 -9.82
N THR A 220 13.84 5.44 -10.06
CA THR A 220 15.09 5.17 -10.80
C THR A 220 16.02 4.17 -10.08
N CYS A 221 15.81 3.94 -8.80
CA CYS A 221 16.62 3.04 -7.99
C CYS A 221 16.26 1.56 -8.12
N LEU A 222 15.18 1.26 -8.80
CA LEU A 222 14.68 -0.10 -8.98
C LEU A 222 15.01 -0.61 -10.38
N ASN A 223 15.28 -1.91 -10.48
CA ASN A 223 15.46 -2.56 -11.76
C ASN A 223 14.11 -2.71 -12.47
N ASN A 224 13.96 -2.04 -13.61
CA ASN A 224 12.70 -1.98 -14.34
C ASN A 224 12.24 -3.36 -14.84
N GLU A 225 13.16 -4.19 -15.33
CA GLU A 225 12.86 -5.55 -15.78
C GLU A 225 12.44 -6.47 -14.62
N LYS A 226 13.10 -6.36 -13.48
CA LYS A 226 12.78 -7.13 -12.28
C LYS A 226 11.38 -6.82 -11.75
N PHE A 227 10.97 -5.56 -11.83
CA PHE A 227 9.68 -5.06 -11.36
C PHE A 227 8.70 -4.79 -12.50
N TRP A 228 8.70 -5.63 -13.52
CA TRP A 228 7.66 -5.76 -14.55
C TRP A 228 7.36 -4.46 -15.30
N GLY A 229 8.36 -3.58 -15.45
CA GLY A 229 8.18 -2.27 -16.07
C GLY A 229 7.53 -1.23 -15.15
N ALA A 230 7.10 -1.59 -13.96
CA ALA A 230 6.37 -0.68 -13.07
C ALA A 230 7.16 0.56 -12.62
N PRO A 231 8.48 0.52 -12.36
CA PRO A 231 9.24 1.73 -12.04
C PRO A 231 9.18 2.80 -13.11
N GLU A 232 9.47 2.48 -14.37
CA GLU A 232 9.40 3.45 -15.47
C GLU A 232 7.97 3.83 -15.80
N ALA A 233 7.01 2.91 -15.72
CA ALA A 233 5.59 3.23 -15.87
C ALA A 233 5.12 4.25 -14.82
N THR A 234 5.53 4.09 -13.56
CA THR A 234 5.20 5.05 -12.49
C THR A 234 5.76 6.43 -12.77
N ARG A 235 7.02 6.52 -13.23
CA ARG A 235 7.64 7.78 -13.63
C ARG A 235 6.87 8.43 -14.78
N ALA A 236 6.54 7.65 -15.80
CA ALA A 236 5.79 8.14 -16.97
C ALA A 236 4.40 8.67 -16.58
N VAL A 237 3.69 8.00 -15.65
CA VAL A 237 2.43 8.53 -15.10
C VAL A 237 2.64 9.90 -14.46
N ILE A 238 3.69 10.07 -13.66
CA ILE A 238 3.97 11.35 -12.99
C ILE A 238 4.26 12.45 -14.04
N TRP A 239 4.97 12.11 -15.11
CA TRP A 239 5.24 13.08 -16.22
C TRP A 239 3.96 13.54 -16.93
N THR A 240 2.92 12.70 -16.97
CA THR A 240 1.62 13.09 -17.54
C THR A 240 0.76 13.91 -16.58
N LEU A 241 0.89 13.68 -15.28
CA LEU A 241 0.00 14.26 -14.27
C LEU A 241 0.45 15.62 -13.75
N LEU A 242 1.75 15.87 -13.71
CA LEU A 242 2.30 17.07 -13.12
C LEU A 242 2.84 18.01 -14.18
N PRO A 243 2.37 19.27 -14.21
CA PRO A 243 2.89 20.28 -15.14
C PRO A 243 4.42 20.42 -15.02
N GLY A 244 5.11 20.34 -16.14
CA GLY A 244 6.56 20.48 -16.22
C GLY A 244 7.36 19.24 -15.78
N ALA A 245 6.75 18.22 -15.17
CA ALA A 245 7.48 17.02 -14.77
C ALA A 245 7.99 16.19 -15.96
N GLY A 246 7.34 16.32 -17.11
CA GLY A 246 7.72 15.66 -18.36
C GLY A 246 8.74 16.42 -19.20
N ASP A 247 9.13 17.64 -18.82
CA ASP A 247 10.04 18.46 -19.61
C ASP A 247 11.41 17.80 -19.73
N GLY A 248 11.87 17.60 -20.98
CA GLY A 248 13.13 16.92 -21.27
C GLY A 248 13.15 15.41 -20.98
N LYS A 249 12.00 14.82 -20.68
CA LYS A 249 11.83 13.37 -20.50
C LYS A 249 11.42 12.72 -21.82
N PRO A 250 11.58 11.38 -21.94
CA PRO A 250 10.99 10.62 -23.05
C PRO A 250 9.46 10.80 -23.12
N ASP A 251 8.89 10.49 -24.28
CA ASP A 251 7.43 10.47 -24.41
C ASP A 251 6.79 9.53 -23.38
N PRO A 252 5.91 10.03 -22.50
CA PRO A 252 5.37 9.24 -21.39
C PRO A 252 4.50 8.08 -21.89
N TYR A 253 3.73 8.24 -22.96
CA TYR A 253 2.88 7.17 -23.47
C TYR A 253 3.68 6.07 -24.17
N GLN A 254 4.77 6.44 -24.86
CA GLN A 254 5.69 5.45 -25.40
C GLN A 254 6.39 4.67 -24.27
N THR A 255 6.82 5.36 -23.21
CA THR A 255 7.43 4.73 -22.04
C THR A 255 6.46 3.76 -21.34
N LEU A 256 5.18 4.16 -21.20
CA LEU A 256 4.12 3.30 -20.67
C LEU A 256 3.91 2.05 -21.53
N LYS A 257 3.85 2.19 -22.85
CA LYS A 257 3.70 1.05 -23.76
C LYS A 257 4.88 0.08 -23.71
N GLN A 258 6.11 0.58 -23.62
CA GLN A 258 7.30 -0.26 -23.40
C GLN A 258 7.23 -1.01 -22.07
N SER A 259 6.81 -0.31 -21.02
CA SER A 259 6.65 -0.90 -19.68
C SER A 259 5.55 -1.97 -19.66
N MET A 260 4.44 -1.77 -20.37
CA MET A 260 3.39 -2.78 -20.53
C MET A 260 3.92 -4.06 -21.18
N HIS A 261 4.74 -3.93 -22.22
CA HIS A 261 5.36 -5.10 -22.88
C HIS A 261 6.27 -5.89 -21.93
N ILE A 262 7.04 -5.21 -21.07
CA ILE A 262 7.82 -5.87 -20.03
C ILE A 262 6.89 -6.58 -19.04
N GLY A 263 5.84 -5.93 -18.59
CA GLY A 263 4.86 -6.50 -17.67
C GLY A 263 4.19 -7.74 -18.21
N GLU A 264 3.77 -7.75 -19.47
CA GLU A 264 3.20 -8.91 -20.13
C GLU A 264 4.17 -10.10 -20.16
N ASN A 265 5.42 -9.86 -20.56
CA ASN A 265 6.43 -10.91 -20.63
C ASN A 265 6.78 -11.50 -19.26
N LYS A 266 6.57 -10.75 -18.18
CA LYS A 266 6.78 -11.18 -16.80
C LYS A 266 5.53 -11.70 -16.10
N GLY A 267 4.36 -11.60 -16.73
CA GLY A 267 3.09 -12.05 -16.20
C GLY A 267 2.54 -11.18 -15.06
N VAL A 268 2.87 -9.87 -15.04
CA VAL A 268 2.36 -8.90 -14.06
C VAL A 268 1.97 -7.60 -14.78
N ARG A 269 0.68 -7.26 -14.76
CA ARG A 269 0.11 -6.18 -15.57
C ARG A 269 -0.03 -4.85 -14.85
N LEU A 270 0.81 -4.59 -13.84
CA LEU A 270 0.78 -3.32 -13.12
C LEU A 270 1.04 -2.12 -14.06
N SER A 271 1.92 -2.27 -15.03
CA SER A 271 2.19 -1.22 -16.03
C SER A 271 0.97 -0.90 -16.90
N HIS A 272 0.10 -1.86 -17.17
CA HIS A 272 -1.17 -1.61 -17.87
C HIS A 272 -2.14 -0.79 -17.02
N ALA A 273 -2.24 -1.09 -15.72
CA ALA A 273 -3.04 -0.29 -14.81
C ALA A 273 -2.52 1.15 -14.71
N LEU A 274 -1.22 1.34 -14.68
CA LEU A 274 -0.59 2.66 -14.70
C LEU A 274 -0.86 3.40 -16.01
N TYR A 275 -0.86 2.70 -17.15
CA TYR A 275 -1.28 3.29 -18.43
C TYR A 275 -2.75 3.73 -18.38
N ALA A 276 -3.63 2.90 -17.84
CA ALA A 276 -5.05 3.26 -17.68
C ALA A 276 -5.24 4.49 -16.78
N VAL A 277 -4.45 4.62 -15.72
CA VAL A 277 -4.44 5.81 -14.84
C VAL A 277 -4.03 7.06 -15.62
N ALA A 278 -2.96 7.01 -16.41
CA ALA A 278 -2.51 8.12 -17.25
C ALA A 278 -3.56 8.49 -18.32
N ALA A 279 -4.16 7.49 -18.96
CA ALA A 279 -5.21 7.68 -19.95
C ALA A 279 -6.45 8.34 -19.34
N GLN A 280 -6.91 7.88 -18.19
CA GLN A 280 -8.04 8.49 -17.48
C GLN A 280 -7.75 9.94 -17.09
N ALA A 281 -6.56 10.22 -16.59
CA ALA A 281 -6.18 11.56 -16.19
C ALA A 281 -6.07 12.55 -17.37
N SER A 282 -5.75 12.06 -18.57
CA SER A 282 -5.76 12.87 -19.78
C SER A 282 -7.15 13.33 -20.21
N GLY A 283 -8.19 12.60 -19.81
CA GLY A 283 -9.58 12.80 -20.25
C GLY A 283 -9.82 12.50 -21.73
N GLU A 284 -8.86 11.90 -22.44
CA GLU A 284 -8.96 11.56 -23.85
C GLU A 284 -9.62 10.19 -24.03
N ASP A 285 -10.85 10.18 -24.56
CA ASP A 285 -11.65 8.97 -24.77
C ASP A 285 -10.89 7.87 -25.52
N ALA A 286 -10.20 8.21 -26.59
CA ALA A 286 -9.43 7.26 -27.37
C ALA A 286 -8.32 6.57 -26.57
N LYS A 287 -7.66 7.30 -25.67
CA LYS A 287 -6.61 6.73 -24.80
C LYS A 287 -7.21 5.82 -23.73
N ILE A 288 -8.35 6.18 -23.15
CA ILE A 288 -9.03 5.36 -22.16
C ILE A 288 -9.45 4.03 -22.80
N ARG A 289 -10.08 4.07 -23.97
CA ARG A 289 -10.47 2.87 -24.72
C ARG A 289 -9.26 1.98 -25.08
N ASP A 290 -8.18 2.60 -25.56
CA ASP A 290 -6.93 1.88 -25.89
C ASP A 290 -6.37 1.18 -24.63
N ALA A 291 -6.34 1.86 -23.49
CA ALA A 291 -5.86 1.28 -22.25
C ALA A 291 -6.71 0.10 -21.75
N LEU A 292 -8.05 0.23 -21.81
CA LEU A 292 -8.97 -0.83 -21.41
C LEU A 292 -8.85 -2.05 -22.31
N LYS A 293 -8.83 -1.86 -23.64
CA LYS A 293 -8.61 -2.93 -24.62
C LYS A 293 -7.25 -3.61 -24.42
N ALA A 294 -6.18 -2.83 -24.25
CA ALA A 294 -4.84 -3.36 -24.03
C ALA A 294 -4.76 -4.24 -22.78
N PHE A 295 -5.40 -3.83 -21.68
CA PHE A 295 -5.45 -4.64 -20.46
C PHE A 295 -6.22 -5.95 -20.68
N SER A 296 -7.38 -5.88 -21.33
CA SER A 296 -8.19 -7.06 -21.61
C SER A 296 -7.43 -8.08 -22.48
N HIS A 297 -6.75 -7.61 -23.53
CA HIS A 297 -5.90 -8.48 -24.37
C HIS A 297 -4.74 -9.11 -23.57
N ALA A 298 -4.12 -8.36 -22.67
CA ALA A 298 -3.01 -8.86 -21.85
C ALA A 298 -3.44 -9.92 -20.83
N ARG A 299 -4.75 -10.06 -20.55
CA ARG A 299 -5.32 -11.09 -19.66
C ARG A 299 -5.79 -12.35 -20.38
N SER A 300 -5.51 -12.49 -21.67
CA SER A 300 -5.85 -13.72 -22.38
C SER A 300 -5.12 -14.95 -21.80
N ASP A 301 -5.70 -16.12 -21.98
CA ASP A 301 -5.15 -17.40 -21.47
C ASP A 301 -3.75 -17.74 -22.01
N GLU A 302 -3.36 -17.12 -23.11
CA GLU A 302 -2.04 -17.29 -23.72
C GLU A 302 -0.90 -16.65 -22.91
N LYS A 303 -1.21 -15.73 -21.97
CA LYS A 303 -0.24 -15.00 -21.16
C LYS A 303 -0.53 -15.20 -19.65
N PRO A 304 -0.01 -16.30 -19.07
CA PRO A 304 -0.32 -16.65 -17.68
C PRO A 304 0.22 -15.61 -16.70
N VAL A 305 -0.50 -15.46 -15.58
CA VAL A 305 -0.07 -14.61 -14.46
C VAL A 305 1.13 -15.23 -13.75
N ASN A 306 2.08 -14.38 -13.36
CA ASN A 306 3.21 -14.80 -12.56
C ASN A 306 2.75 -15.37 -11.20
N PRO A 307 3.03 -16.65 -10.89
CA PRO A 307 2.48 -17.29 -9.70
C PRO A 307 2.98 -16.69 -8.38
N GLN A 308 4.11 -15.99 -8.39
CA GLN A 308 4.68 -15.35 -7.19
C GLN A 308 4.07 -13.97 -6.89
N PHE A 309 3.43 -13.35 -7.89
CA PHE A 309 2.95 -11.97 -7.82
C PHE A 309 1.49 -11.81 -8.26
N LYS A 310 0.69 -12.85 -8.06
CA LYS A 310 -0.74 -12.84 -8.41
C LYS A 310 -1.50 -11.71 -7.75
N LEU A 311 -1.15 -11.34 -6.49
CA LEU A 311 -1.77 -10.23 -5.81
C LEU A 311 -1.53 -8.90 -6.53
N ILE A 312 -0.32 -8.65 -6.99
CA ILE A 312 0.02 -7.40 -7.70
C ILE A 312 -0.75 -7.32 -9.01
N ASP A 313 -0.90 -8.45 -9.71
CA ASP A 313 -1.71 -8.54 -10.93
C ASP A 313 -3.20 -8.36 -10.64
N ALA A 314 -3.72 -8.94 -9.57
CA ALA A 314 -5.10 -8.76 -9.13
C ALA A 314 -5.40 -7.31 -8.72
N MET A 315 -4.46 -6.64 -8.03
CA MET A 315 -4.57 -5.21 -7.71
C MET A 315 -4.59 -4.36 -8.99
N ALA A 316 -3.74 -4.67 -9.97
CA ALA A 316 -3.76 -4.02 -11.28
C ALA A 316 -5.11 -4.21 -11.98
N ALA A 317 -5.67 -5.41 -11.92
CA ALA A 317 -6.99 -5.72 -12.46
C ALA A 317 -8.10 -4.90 -11.78
N SER A 318 -8.08 -4.81 -10.45
CA SER A 318 -9.05 -3.98 -9.69
C SER A 318 -8.93 -2.49 -10.05
N MET A 319 -7.72 -1.97 -10.24
CA MET A 319 -7.51 -0.58 -10.66
C MET A 319 -8.12 -0.33 -12.05
N VAL A 320 -7.85 -1.19 -13.03
CA VAL A 320 -8.40 -1.05 -14.39
C VAL A 320 -9.90 -1.24 -14.38
N GLN A 321 -10.42 -2.21 -13.62
CA GLN A 321 -11.86 -2.43 -13.45
C GLN A 321 -12.54 -1.18 -12.88
N GLY A 322 -11.95 -0.53 -11.89
CA GLY A 322 -12.48 0.72 -11.32
C GLY A 322 -12.51 1.87 -12.33
N ILE A 323 -11.48 1.99 -13.17
CA ILE A 323 -11.42 3.00 -14.25
C ILE A 323 -12.49 2.69 -15.31
N SER A 324 -12.61 1.42 -15.70
CA SER A 324 -13.62 0.96 -16.64
C SER A 324 -15.03 1.18 -16.12
N ASP A 325 -15.32 0.78 -14.89
CA ASP A 325 -16.63 0.97 -14.24
C ASP A 325 -17.03 2.44 -14.20
N ARG A 326 -16.09 3.34 -13.92
CA ARG A 326 -16.34 4.78 -13.96
C ARG A 326 -16.67 5.24 -15.37
N TYR A 327 -15.85 4.86 -16.36
CA TYR A 327 -16.05 5.21 -17.76
C TYR A 327 -17.43 4.74 -18.26
N TRP A 328 -17.77 3.47 -18.05
CA TRP A 328 -19.06 2.92 -18.50
C TRP A 328 -20.23 3.52 -17.75
N THR A 329 -20.13 3.75 -16.45
CA THR A 329 -21.19 4.38 -15.65
C THR A 329 -21.47 5.82 -16.12
N GLU A 330 -20.44 6.59 -16.46
CA GLU A 330 -20.60 7.93 -16.99
C GLU A 330 -21.31 7.93 -18.33
N HIS A 331 -21.01 6.99 -19.22
CA HIS A 331 -21.56 6.95 -20.57
C HIS A 331 -22.91 6.21 -20.63
N THR A 332 -23.04 5.07 -19.97
CA THR A 332 -24.21 4.19 -20.09
C THR A 332 -25.10 4.14 -18.85
N GLY A 333 -24.62 4.57 -17.69
CA GLY A 333 -25.30 4.46 -16.40
C GLY A 333 -25.05 3.14 -15.65
N VAL A 334 -24.40 2.15 -16.27
CA VAL A 334 -24.07 0.86 -15.69
C VAL A 334 -22.55 0.62 -15.67
N ARG A 335 -22.11 -0.32 -14.82
CA ARG A 335 -20.70 -0.73 -14.77
C ARG A 335 -20.28 -1.47 -16.04
N THR A 336 -19.00 -1.74 -16.13
CA THR A 336 -18.40 -2.49 -17.22
C THR A 336 -19.08 -3.81 -17.50
N GLY A 337 -19.50 -4.03 -18.74
CA GLY A 337 -19.85 -5.35 -19.23
C GLY A 337 -18.61 -6.06 -19.82
N ASP A 338 -17.99 -5.45 -20.80
CA ASP A 338 -16.78 -5.96 -21.48
C ASP A 338 -15.81 -4.81 -21.77
N GLN A 339 -14.55 -4.97 -21.38
CA GLN A 339 -13.49 -3.98 -21.60
C GLN A 339 -13.01 -3.91 -23.06
N GLN A 340 -13.33 -4.87 -23.89
CA GLN A 340 -12.97 -4.91 -25.31
C GLN A 340 -14.03 -4.31 -26.22
N ARG A 341 -15.29 -4.35 -25.80
CA ARG A 341 -16.44 -3.94 -26.59
C ARG A 341 -17.08 -2.70 -26.00
N PHE A 342 -17.22 -1.67 -26.84
CA PHE A 342 -17.90 -0.44 -26.49
C PHE A 342 -19.23 -0.37 -27.23
N TRP A 343 -20.27 0.21 -26.59
CA TRP A 343 -21.63 0.26 -27.09
C TRP A 343 -21.77 0.98 -28.45
N ASP A 344 -20.87 1.91 -28.76
CA ASP A 344 -20.86 2.67 -30.00
C ASP A 344 -20.04 2.02 -31.13
N GLU A 345 -19.32 0.97 -30.83
CA GLU A 345 -18.58 0.15 -31.81
C GLU A 345 -19.39 -1.07 -32.26
N GLN A 346 -20.56 -1.33 -31.65
CA GLN A 346 -21.41 -2.45 -32.03
C GLN A 346 -21.97 -2.19 -33.43
N ASP A 347 -21.49 -2.91 -34.43
CA ASP A 347 -22.25 -3.13 -35.64
C ASP A 347 -23.61 -3.73 -35.23
N ASN A 348 -24.69 -3.15 -35.77
CA ASN A 348 -26.10 -3.41 -35.47
C ASN A 348 -26.53 -4.87 -35.75
N SER A 349 -25.78 -5.87 -35.42
CA SER A 349 -26.11 -7.25 -35.69
C SER A 349 -26.15 -8.11 -34.44
N SER A 350 -27.31 -8.59 -34.17
CA SER A 350 -27.66 -9.90 -33.57
C SER A 350 -27.48 -10.15 -32.08
N GLU A 351 -26.58 -9.54 -31.31
CA GLU A 351 -26.42 -9.93 -29.89
C GLU A 351 -27.55 -9.44 -28.98
N LEU A 352 -28.18 -8.32 -29.31
CA LEU A 352 -29.42 -7.89 -28.62
C LEU A 352 -30.61 -8.78 -28.99
N ASP A 353 -30.67 -9.22 -30.25
CA ASP A 353 -31.69 -10.16 -30.72
C ASP A 353 -31.50 -11.54 -30.11
N ASP A 354 -30.27 -11.98 -29.83
CA ASP A 354 -29.98 -13.25 -29.15
C ASP A 354 -30.29 -13.19 -27.63
N LEU A 355 -30.16 -12.05 -26.97
CA LEU A 355 -30.55 -11.86 -25.58
C LEU A 355 -32.06 -11.86 -25.38
N PHE A 356 -32.83 -11.52 -26.40
CA PHE A 356 -34.29 -11.47 -26.38
C PHE A 356 -34.94 -12.65 -27.13
N ASN A 357 -34.17 -13.58 -27.69
CA ASN A 357 -34.71 -14.80 -28.23
C ASN A 357 -35.22 -15.70 -27.10
N GLU A 358 -36.52 -15.89 -27.03
CA GLU A 358 -37.26 -16.68 -26.03
C GLU A 358 -36.76 -18.16 -25.91
N ASP A 359 -36.01 -18.67 -26.86
CA ASP A 359 -35.49 -20.04 -26.85
C ASP A 359 -34.37 -20.25 -25.80
N THR A 360 -33.74 -19.21 -25.31
CA THR A 360 -32.73 -19.32 -24.24
C THR A 360 -33.35 -19.30 -22.84
N ALA A 361 -34.54 -18.76 -22.69
CA ALA A 361 -35.28 -18.72 -21.42
C ALA A 361 -35.87 -20.09 -21.00
N ALA A 362 -35.91 -21.09 -21.89
CA ALA A 362 -36.43 -22.42 -21.64
C ALA A 362 -35.38 -23.43 -21.08
N GLN A 363 -34.12 -23.01 -20.86
CA GLN A 363 -33.04 -23.86 -20.34
C GLN A 363 -32.47 -23.42 -18.98
N LEU A 364 -33.12 -22.47 -18.29
CA LEU A 364 -32.88 -22.13 -16.89
C LEU A 364 -34.13 -22.53 -16.07
#